data_78f54b36776f1eb8bbfbe083b348dd69
#
_entry.id   78f54b36776f1eb8bbfbe083b348dd69
#
_cell.length_a   1.000
_cell.length_b   1.000
_cell.length_c   1.000
_cell.angle_alpha   90.00
_cell.angle_beta   90.00
_cell.angle_gamma   90.00
#
_symmetry.space_group_name_H-M   'P 1'
#
loop_
_entity.id
_entity.type
_entity.pdbx_description
1 polymer ?
#
loop_
_entity_poly.entity_id
_entity_poly.type
_entity_poly.pdbx_seq_one_letter_code
_entity_poly.pdbx_strand_id
1 'polypeptide(L)'
;MNIALGVLVLLNSFIAGTEPRDGSHVRTLDKGLRSVIDEGLARSASFRGLVARLDGSDVIVYVEPECPMSSRLFGRLTLLGAGGDRRYVNVRISCMLPVTQQIAALGHELRHAVEIADAPSVIDDASLAAEYRRVGFASRAARSGAGYESRAAIDAAHQVWVELAHTAE
;
A
#
# COMPACT_ATOMS: atom_id res chain seq x y z
N MET A 1 -41.08 -51.69 -11.96
CA MET A 1 -41.27 -50.28 -12.37
C MET A 1 -40.37 -49.47 -11.50
N ASN A 2 -39.07 -49.26 -11.96
CA ASN A 2 -38.06 -48.55 -11.19
C ASN A 2 -37.98 -47.13 -11.65
N ILE A 3 -38.30 -46.19 -10.76
CA ILE A 3 -38.17 -44.73 -10.98
C ILE A 3 -36.80 -44.34 -10.49
N ALA A 4 -35.87 -44.05 -11.42
CA ALA A 4 -34.59 -43.48 -11.11
C ALA A 4 -34.77 -42.00 -10.80
N LEU A 5 -34.46 -41.58 -9.56
CA LEU A 5 -34.46 -40.20 -9.09
C LEU A 5 -33.11 -39.56 -9.47
N GLY A 6 -33.11 -38.75 -10.52
CA GLY A 6 -31.90 -38.01 -10.91
C GLY A 6 -31.66 -36.85 -9.96
N VAL A 7 -30.52 -36.88 -9.26
CA VAL A 7 -30.06 -35.73 -8.44
C VAL A 7 -29.40 -34.72 -9.36
N LEU A 8 -30.03 -33.56 -9.55
CA LEU A 8 -29.46 -32.42 -10.26
C LEU A 8 -28.54 -31.67 -9.30
N VAL A 9 -27.25 -31.84 -9.45
CA VAL A 9 -26.23 -31.05 -8.73
C VAL A 9 -26.10 -29.71 -9.43
N LEU A 10 -26.70 -28.65 -8.86
CA LEU A 10 -26.45 -27.27 -9.26
C LEU A 10 -25.04 -26.87 -8.76
N LEU A 11 -24.07 -26.80 -9.67
CA LEU A 11 -22.79 -26.13 -9.44
C LEU A 11 -23.05 -24.62 -9.32
N ASN A 12 -23.20 -24.12 -8.10
CA ASN A 12 -23.10 -22.71 -7.82
C ASN A 12 -21.66 -22.28 -8.04
N SER A 13 -21.38 -21.67 -9.19
CA SER A 13 -20.14 -20.92 -9.39
C SER A 13 -20.21 -19.69 -8.48
N PHE A 14 -19.60 -19.82 -7.30
CA PHE A 14 -19.29 -18.66 -6.47
C PHE A 14 -18.33 -17.75 -7.27
N ILE A 15 -18.85 -16.67 -7.83
CA ILE A 15 -18.06 -15.51 -8.18
C ILE A 15 -17.54 -15.00 -6.83
N ALA A 16 -16.28 -15.28 -6.55
CA ALA A 16 -15.58 -14.71 -5.41
C ALA A 16 -15.52 -13.19 -5.63
N GLY A 17 -16.58 -12.49 -5.22
CA GLY A 17 -16.51 -11.07 -4.94
C GLY A 17 -15.46 -10.94 -3.84
N THR A 18 -14.37 -10.21 -4.11
CA THR A 18 -13.34 -9.92 -3.14
C THR A 18 -13.96 -9.09 -2.02
N GLU A 19 -14.42 -9.76 -0.96
CA GLU A 19 -14.77 -9.13 0.31
C GLU A 19 -13.57 -8.30 0.77
N PRO A 20 -13.79 -7.12 1.40
CA PRO A 20 -12.71 -6.39 2.07
C PRO A 20 -11.98 -7.38 2.98
N ARG A 21 -10.64 -7.44 2.90
CA ARG A 21 -9.87 -8.26 3.85
C ARG A 21 -10.14 -7.69 5.23
N ASP A 22 -11.06 -8.33 5.95
CA ASP A 22 -11.35 -8.00 7.34
C ASP A 22 -10.05 -8.17 8.13
N GLY A 23 -9.56 -7.05 8.70
CA GLY A 23 -8.33 -7.03 9.49
C GLY A 23 -7.08 -6.45 8.81
N SER A 24 -7.04 -6.22 7.47
CA SER A 24 -5.86 -5.59 6.86
C SER A 24 -5.71 -4.13 7.32
N HIS A 25 -4.47 -3.77 7.62
CA HIS A 25 -4.10 -2.40 7.96
C HIS A 25 -3.90 -1.51 6.71
N VAL A 26 -3.73 -2.08 5.53
CA VAL A 26 -3.69 -1.35 4.26
C VAL A 26 -5.07 -1.35 3.63
N ARG A 27 -5.73 -0.19 3.64
CA ARG A 27 -7.16 -0.03 3.34
C ARG A 27 -7.40 0.99 2.23
N THR A 28 -8.36 0.71 1.37
CA THR A 28 -8.86 1.66 0.36
C THR A 28 -10.36 1.47 0.13
N LEU A 29 -11.05 2.57 -0.14
CA LEU A 29 -12.43 2.56 -0.62
C LEU A 29 -12.50 2.60 -2.16
N ASP A 30 -11.39 2.95 -2.83
CA ASP A 30 -11.32 3.01 -4.28
C ASP A 30 -11.16 1.61 -4.88
N LYS A 31 -12.05 1.27 -5.84
CA LYS A 31 -12.05 -0.06 -6.47
C LYS A 31 -10.82 -0.30 -7.36
N GLY A 32 -10.32 0.75 -8.03
CA GLY A 32 -9.12 0.67 -8.88
C GLY A 32 -7.89 0.38 -8.03
N LEU A 33 -7.71 1.13 -6.93
CA LEU A 33 -6.60 0.89 -6.01
C LEU A 33 -6.72 -0.45 -5.27
N ARG A 34 -7.92 -0.95 -5.02
CA ARG A 34 -8.10 -2.31 -4.50
C ARG A 34 -7.49 -3.34 -5.45
N SER A 35 -7.80 -3.24 -6.75
CA SER A 35 -7.20 -4.12 -7.77
C SER A 35 -5.67 -3.97 -7.84
N VAL A 36 -5.14 -2.75 -7.69
CA VAL A 36 -3.70 -2.48 -7.62
C VAL A 36 -3.05 -3.19 -6.42
N ILE A 37 -3.68 -3.11 -5.24
CA ILE A 37 -3.21 -3.79 -4.02
C ILE A 37 -3.26 -5.31 -4.22
N ASP A 38 -4.37 -5.85 -4.72
CA ASP A 38 -4.55 -7.29 -4.93
C ASP A 38 -3.52 -7.83 -5.95
N GLU A 39 -3.25 -7.11 -7.04
CA GLU A 39 -2.22 -7.48 -8.01
C GLU A 39 -0.82 -7.42 -7.39
N GLY A 40 -0.50 -6.39 -6.60
CA GLY A 40 0.76 -6.29 -5.87
C GLY A 40 0.97 -7.46 -4.92
N LEU A 41 -0.07 -7.84 -4.18
CA LEU A 41 -0.07 -9.01 -3.29
C LEU A 41 0.08 -10.33 -4.04
N ALA A 42 -0.48 -10.46 -5.22
CA ALA A 42 -0.37 -11.68 -6.02
C ALA A 42 1.05 -11.84 -6.61
N ARG A 43 1.64 -10.76 -7.13
CA ARG A 43 2.81 -10.80 -8.01
C ARG A 43 4.13 -10.42 -7.35
N SER A 44 4.12 -9.72 -6.20
CA SER A 44 5.35 -9.26 -5.54
C SER A 44 5.49 -9.80 -4.12
N ALA A 45 6.56 -10.54 -3.86
CA ALA A 45 6.89 -11.03 -2.52
C ALA A 45 7.25 -9.88 -1.57
N SER A 46 7.98 -8.89 -2.08
CA SER A 46 8.34 -7.68 -1.33
C SER A 46 7.11 -6.88 -0.94
N PHE A 47 6.16 -6.69 -1.86
CA PHE A 47 4.90 -6.00 -1.56
C PHE A 47 4.09 -6.73 -0.48
N ARG A 48 3.96 -8.07 -0.59
CA ARG A 48 3.33 -8.90 0.47
C ARG A 48 4.00 -8.73 1.82
N GLY A 49 5.33 -8.70 1.84
CA GLY A 49 6.11 -8.51 3.08
C GLY A 49 5.82 -7.18 3.75
N LEU A 50 5.71 -6.09 2.98
CA LEU A 50 5.36 -4.77 3.51
C LEU A 50 3.95 -4.75 4.12
N VAL A 51 2.96 -5.31 3.41
CA VAL A 51 1.58 -5.40 3.92
C VAL A 51 1.52 -6.25 5.19
N ALA A 52 2.16 -7.42 5.20
CA ALA A 52 2.20 -8.30 6.38
C ALA A 52 2.87 -7.62 7.59
N ARG A 53 3.92 -6.82 7.36
CA ARG A 53 4.58 -6.05 8.42
C ARG A 53 3.65 -5.00 9.02
N LEU A 54 2.89 -4.31 8.17
CA LEU A 54 1.89 -3.32 8.60
C LEU A 54 0.72 -3.97 9.33
N ASP A 55 0.21 -5.10 8.85
CA ASP A 55 -0.88 -5.85 9.50
C ASP A 55 -0.51 -6.29 10.93
N GLY A 56 0.78 -6.52 11.19
CA GLY A 56 1.31 -6.82 12.53
C GLY A 56 1.71 -5.60 13.37
N SER A 57 1.42 -4.37 12.92
CA SER A 57 1.84 -3.12 13.58
C SER A 57 0.64 -2.37 14.19
N ASP A 58 0.91 -1.19 14.73
CA ASP A 58 -0.11 -0.24 15.18
C ASP A 58 -0.49 0.81 14.10
N VAL A 59 0.11 0.75 12.91
CA VAL A 59 -0.12 1.73 11.83
C VAL A 59 -1.23 1.26 10.90
N ILE A 60 -2.24 2.11 10.71
CA ILE A 60 -3.31 1.94 9.72
C ILE A 60 -3.04 2.85 8.52
N VAL A 61 -3.02 2.28 7.33
CA VAL A 61 -2.75 2.98 6.07
C VAL A 61 -4.04 3.10 5.26
N TYR A 62 -4.47 4.33 4.99
CA TYR A 62 -5.53 4.63 4.03
C TYR A 62 -4.91 4.98 2.69
N VAL A 63 -5.31 4.28 1.63
CA VAL A 63 -4.80 4.51 0.27
C VAL A 63 -5.87 5.14 -0.59
N GLU A 64 -5.55 6.29 -1.21
CA GLU A 64 -6.46 7.09 -2.03
C GLU A 64 -5.82 7.44 -3.38
N PRO A 65 -6.62 7.56 -4.47
CA PRO A 65 -6.11 8.09 -5.72
C PRO A 65 -5.96 9.61 -5.65
N GLU A 66 -4.96 10.16 -6.32
CA GLU A 66 -4.79 11.60 -6.54
C GLU A 66 -4.68 11.90 -8.03
N CYS A 67 -5.65 12.68 -8.57
CA CYS A 67 -5.79 12.97 -9.98
C CYS A 67 -6.17 14.45 -10.25
N PRO A 68 -5.28 15.26 -10.81
CA PRO A 68 -3.87 14.97 -11.11
C PRO A 68 -2.98 15.11 -9.87
N MET A 69 -1.94 14.28 -9.82
CA MET A 69 -0.83 14.49 -8.89
C MET A 69 0.23 15.39 -9.52
N SER A 70 1.03 16.09 -8.70
CA SER A 70 2.18 16.86 -9.21
C SER A 70 3.07 15.99 -10.08
N SER A 71 3.49 16.49 -11.25
CA SER A 71 4.22 15.75 -12.30
C SER A 71 5.56 15.13 -11.86
N ARG A 72 6.00 15.39 -10.63
CA ARG A 72 7.25 14.86 -10.05
C ARG A 72 7.03 13.83 -8.95
N LEU A 73 5.78 13.58 -8.58
CA LEU A 73 5.43 12.63 -7.54
C LEU A 73 4.61 11.49 -8.15
N PHE A 74 4.95 10.27 -7.76
CA PHE A 74 4.18 9.06 -8.09
C PHE A 74 3.25 8.68 -6.93
N GLY A 75 3.67 9.00 -5.71
CA GLY A 75 2.92 8.84 -4.48
C GLY A 75 3.36 9.85 -3.43
N ARG A 76 2.65 9.88 -2.33
CA ARG A 76 3.03 10.59 -1.11
C ARG A 76 2.35 10.00 0.11
N LEU A 77 3.07 9.96 1.22
CA LEU A 77 2.55 9.60 2.53
C LEU A 77 2.38 10.87 3.38
N THR A 78 1.30 10.92 4.15
CA THR A 78 1.04 11.96 5.16
C THR A 78 0.64 11.28 6.46
N LEU A 79 1.25 11.65 7.57
CA LEU A 79 0.83 11.22 8.89
C LEU A 79 -0.46 11.99 9.26
N LEU A 80 -1.52 11.25 9.59
CA LEU A 80 -2.79 11.84 10.02
C LEU A 80 -2.82 12.09 11.54
N GLY A 81 -1.97 11.36 12.28
CA GLY A 81 -1.86 11.45 13.72
C GLY A 81 -1.99 10.11 14.43
N ALA A 82 -2.08 10.17 15.75
CA ALA A 82 -2.27 9.01 16.63
C ALA A 82 -3.58 9.12 17.41
N GLY A 83 -4.22 7.98 17.67
CA GLY A 83 -5.45 7.91 18.45
C GLY A 83 -5.65 6.52 19.04
N GLY A 84 -5.88 6.43 20.36
CA GLY A 84 -5.91 5.15 21.05
C GLY A 84 -4.56 4.44 20.98
N ASP A 85 -4.59 3.18 20.56
CA ASP A 85 -3.42 2.32 20.35
C ASP A 85 -2.96 2.29 18.88
N ARG A 86 -3.43 3.22 18.04
CA ARG A 86 -3.19 3.24 16.60
C ARG A 86 -2.62 4.57 16.12
N ARG A 87 -1.80 4.47 15.06
CA ARG A 87 -1.33 5.60 14.26
C ARG A 87 -1.92 5.48 12.85
N TYR A 88 -2.26 6.61 12.28
CA TYR A 88 -2.97 6.66 11.01
C TYR A 88 -2.15 7.42 9.98
N VAL A 89 -2.00 6.85 8.80
CA VAL A 89 -1.35 7.49 7.66
C VAL A 89 -2.26 7.45 6.44
N ASN A 90 -2.16 8.49 5.62
CA ASN A 90 -2.78 8.54 4.31
C ASN A 90 -1.69 8.43 3.23
N VAL A 91 -1.89 7.50 2.31
CA VAL A 91 -1.06 7.32 1.12
C VAL A 91 -1.87 7.72 -0.09
N ARG A 92 -1.35 8.65 -0.88
CA ARG A 92 -1.97 9.04 -2.15
C ARG A 92 -1.12 8.59 -3.31
N ILE A 93 -1.75 7.96 -4.30
CA ILE A 93 -1.08 7.41 -5.49
C ILE A 93 -1.65 8.08 -6.73
N SER A 94 -0.76 8.47 -7.65
CA SER A 94 -1.17 9.05 -8.93
C SER A 94 -1.97 8.04 -9.76
N CYS A 95 -3.22 8.40 -10.07
CA CYS A 95 -4.09 7.60 -10.95
C CYS A 95 -3.65 7.63 -12.43
N MET A 96 -2.72 8.51 -12.80
CA MET A 96 -2.23 8.65 -14.17
C MET A 96 -1.12 7.65 -14.52
N LEU A 97 -0.65 6.87 -13.56
CA LEU A 97 0.39 5.87 -13.75
C LEU A 97 -0.18 4.56 -14.29
N PRO A 98 0.57 3.81 -15.12
CA PRO A 98 0.28 2.41 -15.38
C PRO A 98 0.23 1.59 -14.09
N VAL A 99 -0.57 0.51 -14.05
CA VAL A 99 -0.80 -0.31 -12.85
C VAL A 99 0.51 -0.78 -12.20
N THR A 100 1.47 -1.27 -12.98
CA THR A 100 2.79 -1.71 -12.45
C THR A 100 3.55 -0.58 -11.75
N GLN A 101 3.45 0.66 -12.27
CA GLN A 101 4.04 1.83 -11.63
C GLN A 101 3.27 2.24 -10.38
N GLN A 102 1.94 2.11 -10.38
CA GLN A 102 1.14 2.36 -9.16
C GLN A 102 1.50 1.37 -8.05
N ILE A 103 1.70 0.07 -8.36
CA ILE A 103 2.12 -0.93 -7.39
C ILE A 103 3.51 -0.61 -6.82
N ALA A 104 4.47 -0.25 -7.68
CA ALA A 104 5.82 0.10 -7.24
C ALA A 104 5.82 1.38 -6.38
N ALA A 105 5.06 2.41 -6.79
CA ALA A 105 4.88 3.65 -6.03
C ALA A 105 4.21 3.36 -4.67
N LEU A 106 3.17 2.51 -4.65
CA LEU A 106 2.55 2.11 -3.39
C LEU A 106 3.53 1.33 -2.50
N GLY A 107 4.34 0.43 -3.06
CA GLY A 107 5.40 -0.26 -2.33
C GLY A 107 6.39 0.70 -1.65
N HIS A 108 6.76 1.80 -2.34
CA HIS A 108 7.56 2.89 -1.79
C HIS A 108 6.89 3.52 -0.56
N GLU A 109 5.64 3.94 -0.69
CA GLU A 109 4.91 4.61 0.38
C GLU A 109 4.61 3.66 1.55
N LEU A 110 4.32 2.37 1.28
CA LEU A 110 4.16 1.36 2.32
C LEU A 110 5.48 1.13 3.10
N ARG A 111 6.65 1.26 2.45
CA ARG A 111 7.93 1.19 3.16
C ARG A 111 8.08 2.37 4.12
N HIS A 112 7.69 3.57 3.73
CA HIS A 112 7.63 4.71 4.66
C HIS A 112 6.66 4.47 5.82
N ALA A 113 5.50 3.85 5.57
CA ALA A 113 4.58 3.46 6.64
C ALA A 113 5.19 2.43 7.61
N VAL A 114 6.00 1.49 7.10
CA VAL A 114 6.77 0.54 7.94
C VAL A 114 7.82 1.27 8.77
N GLU A 115 8.51 2.28 8.21
CA GLU A 115 9.46 3.11 8.98
C GLU A 115 8.78 3.84 10.14
N ILE A 116 7.56 4.34 9.93
CA ILE A 116 6.74 4.91 11.00
C ILE A 116 6.38 3.82 12.04
N ALA A 117 5.99 2.62 11.59
CA ALA A 117 5.68 1.51 12.49
C ALA A 117 6.88 1.10 13.35
N ASP A 118 8.09 1.11 12.78
CA ASP A 118 9.34 0.79 13.47
C ASP A 118 9.81 1.90 14.44
N ALA A 119 9.20 3.10 14.38
CA ALA A 119 9.51 4.25 15.23
C ALA A 119 8.30 4.67 16.09
N PRO A 120 8.05 4.02 17.25
CA PRO A 120 6.87 4.29 18.08
C PRO A 120 6.74 5.73 18.58
N SER A 121 7.82 6.50 18.61
CA SER A 121 7.84 7.92 18.98
C SER A 121 7.24 8.85 17.93
N VAL A 122 7.00 8.36 16.71
CA VAL A 122 6.41 9.15 15.62
C VAL A 122 4.89 9.16 15.77
N ILE A 123 4.36 10.27 16.31
CA ILE A 123 2.93 10.45 16.61
C ILE A 123 2.34 11.71 15.95
N ASP A 124 3.18 12.61 15.44
CA ASP A 124 2.82 13.88 14.81
C ASP A 124 3.86 14.30 13.76
N ASP A 125 3.60 15.39 13.06
CA ASP A 125 4.50 15.91 12.01
C ASP A 125 5.89 16.30 12.55
N ALA A 126 5.97 16.79 13.79
CA ALA A 126 7.25 17.21 14.39
C ALA A 126 8.14 16.00 14.69
N SER A 127 7.58 14.94 15.26
CA SER A 127 8.27 13.68 15.54
C SER A 127 8.60 12.93 14.25
N LEU A 128 7.73 12.96 13.23
CA LEU A 128 8.01 12.44 11.90
C LEU A 128 9.20 13.15 11.26
N ALA A 129 9.21 14.48 11.28
CA ALA A 129 10.34 15.26 10.77
C ALA A 129 11.64 14.99 11.52
N ALA A 130 11.58 14.77 12.85
CA ALA A 130 12.74 14.42 13.65
C ALA A 130 13.30 13.04 13.25
N GLU A 131 12.42 12.05 13.04
CA GLU A 131 12.82 10.70 12.63
C GLU A 131 13.47 10.72 11.25
N TYR A 132 12.89 11.39 10.25
CA TYR A 132 13.47 11.48 8.92
C TYR A 132 14.76 12.29 8.83
N ARG A 133 15.00 13.23 9.75
CA ARG A 133 16.36 13.84 9.88
C ARG A 133 17.40 12.84 10.37
N ARG A 134 16.98 11.79 11.08
CA ARG A 134 17.88 10.74 11.60
C ARG A 134 18.14 9.63 10.55
N VAL A 135 17.13 9.17 9.84
CA VAL A 135 17.20 7.97 8.97
C VAL A 135 17.06 8.27 7.49
N GLY A 136 16.59 9.46 7.12
CA GLY A 136 16.27 9.86 5.76
C GLY A 136 17.10 11.05 5.28
N PHE A 137 16.63 11.63 4.19
CA PHE A 137 17.17 12.86 3.59
C PHE A 137 16.03 13.68 2.97
N ALA A 138 16.28 14.98 2.77
CA ALA A 138 15.29 15.87 2.15
C ALA A 138 15.00 15.44 0.70
N SER A 139 13.72 15.25 0.36
CA SER A 139 13.30 14.92 -1.00
C SER A 139 13.38 16.16 -1.90
N ARG A 140 14.04 16.02 -3.05
CA ARG A 140 14.08 17.06 -4.09
C ARG A 140 12.78 17.18 -4.89
N ALA A 141 11.88 16.21 -4.77
CA ALA A 141 10.58 16.20 -5.45
C ALA A 141 9.54 17.07 -4.74
N ALA A 142 9.68 17.32 -3.45
CA ALA A 142 8.78 18.16 -2.68
C ALA A 142 9.04 19.66 -2.95
N ARG A 143 8.21 20.30 -3.76
CA ARG A 143 8.30 21.73 -4.07
C ARG A 143 8.01 22.66 -2.88
N SER A 144 7.34 22.18 -1.85
CA SER A 144 6.90 22.95 -0.68
C SER A 144 7.77 22.77 0.57
N GLY A 145 8.98 22.23 0.44
CA GLY A 145 10.01 22.34 1.47
C GLY A 145 9.99 21.29 2.59
N ALA A 146 9.06 20.35 2.62
CA ALA A 146 8.97 19.37 3.70
C ALA A 146 8.69 17.94 3.21
N GLY A 147 9.36 17.49 2.15
CA GLY A 147 9.35 16.08 1.75
C GLY A 147 10.60 15.38 2.26
N TYR A 148 10.42 14.20 2.78
CA TYR A 148 11.51 13.32 3.19
C TYR A 148 11.54 12.07 2.32
N GLU A 149 12.72 11.47 2.23
CA GLU A 149 12.98 10.28 1.45
C GLU A 149 13.90 9.34 2.24
N SER A 150 13.81 8.04 2.00
CA SER A 150 14.74 7.08 2.56
C SER A 150 15.30 6.14 1.48
N ARG A 151 16.51 5.66 1.69
CA ARG A 151 17.09 4.65 0.81
C ARG A 151 16.22 3.39 0.77
N ALA A 152 15.71 2.97 1.92
CA ALA A 152 14.90 1.76 2.04
C ALA A 152 13.59 1.85 1.25
N ALA A 153 12.95 3.03 1.17
CA ALA A 153 11.75 3.22 0.35
C ALA A 153 12.07 3.17 -1.14
N ILE A 154 13.17 3.77 -1.57
CA ILE A 154 13.65 3.69 -2.96
C ILE A 154 13.93 2.22 -3.34
N ASP A 155 14.67 1.50 -2.49
CA ASP A 155 15.02 0.11 -2.73
C ASP A 155 13.77 -0.80 -2.75
N ALA A 156 12.78 -0.55 -1.89
CA ALA A 156 11.51 -1.27 -1.89
C ALA A 156 10.73 -1.07 -3.20
N ALA A 157 10.62 0.17 -3.70
CA ALA A 157 9.99 0.44 -4.99
C ALA A 157 10.69 -0.29 -6.13
N HIS A 158 12.02 -0.26 -6.16
CA HIS A 158 12.81 -0.95 -7.18
C HIS A 158 12.61 -2.47 -7.12
N GLN A 159 12.65 -3.06 -5.92
CA GLN A 159 12.46 -4.51 -5.75
C GLN A 159 11.07 -4.95 -6.20
N VAL A 160 10.02 -4.22 -5.79
CA VAL A 160 8.65 -4.48 -6.25
C VAL A 160 8.56 -4.40 -7.77
N TRP A 161 9.15 -3.37 -8.39
CA TRP A 161 9.18 -3.21 -9.84
C TRP A 161 9.83 -4.40 -10.56
N VAL A 162 11.00 -4.85 -10.07
CA VAL A 162 11.72 -6.00 -10.64
C VAL A 162 10.88 -7.28 -10.56
N GLU A 163 10.24 -7.53 -9.41
CA GLU A 163 9.40 -8.71 -9.21
C GLU A 163 8.18 -8.72 -10.15
N LEU A 164 7.54 -7.55 -10.37
CA LEU A 164 6.42 -7.42 -11.29
C LEU A 164 6.81 -7.67 -12.75
N ALA A 165 8.04 -7.27 -13.14
CA ALA A 165 8.54 -7.51 -14.48
C ALA A 165 8.78 -9.01 -14.75
N HIS A 166 9.27 -9.78 -13.78
CA HIS A 166 9.55 -11.22 -13.92
C HIS A 166 8.30 -12.10 -13.86
N THR A 167 7.18 -11.63 -13.32
CA THR A 167 5.92 -12.38 -13.27
C THR A 167 5.03 -12.16 -14.50
N ALA A 168 5.49 -11.44 -15.49
CA ALA A 168 4.77 -11.16 -16.74
C ALA A 168 5.10 -12.17 -17.86
N GLU A 169 6.04 -13.11 -17.65
CA GLU A 169 6.38 -14.23 -18.52
C GLU A 169 5.55 -15.48 -18.13
#